data_9ec25c4b09c72c64eb5fe020c8f03d3d
#
_entry.id   9ec25c4b09c72c64eb5fe020c8f03d3d
#
_cell.length_a   1.000
_cell.length_b   1.000
_cell.length_c   1.000
_cell.angle_alpha   90.00
_cell.angle_beta   90.00
_cell.angle_gamma   90.00
#
_symmetry.space_group_name_H-M   'P 1'
#
loop_
_entity.id
_entity.type
_entity.pdbx_description
1 polymer ?
#
loop_
_entity_poly.entity_id
_entity_poly.type
_entity_poly.pdbx_seq_one_letter_code
_entity_poly.pdbx_strand_id
1 'polypeptide(L)'
;MSSPKNWFDQGGQAYARFRPQYPPELAELLASIAPDTQLAVDVGCGNGQLTGQLAKYFSSVTGLDPSADQLTHTAPQANVTYLCASAEGMPLPDCSASLVTAAQAAHWFDLPAFYAEVRRVAMPNAVLALISYGVLQLDAELDARFQQFYWQEIGPYWPAERRLVDSGYATLDFPFEPIASPAMLIRLDWNLNEFLGYIATWSAVRQAQEAGRADILHRFASDLAQTWGDAESRRSISWPINMRVGRV
;
A
#
# COMPACT_ATOMS: atom_id res chain seq x y z
N MET A 1 -1.68 10.34 27.26
CA MET A 1 -1.91 10.27 25.81
C MET A 1 -1.75 8.80 25.42
N SER A 2 -2.80 8.13 24.96
CA SER A 2 -2.69 6.74 24.52
C SER A 2 -1.88 6.71 23.21
N SER A 3 -0.87 5.85 23.15
CA SER A 3 -0.11 5.61 21.92
C SER A 3 -1.08 5.31 20.77
N PRO A 4 -0.83 5.81 19.55
CA PRO A 4 -1.67 5.49 18.39
C PRO A 4 -1.74 3.97 18.23
N LYS A 5 -2.96 3.44 18.05
CA LYS A 5 -3.20 2.00 17.88
C LYS A 5 -2.50 1.55 16.59
N ASN A 6 -1.48 0.72 16.71
CA ASN A 6 -0.83 0.13 15.56
C ASN A 6 -1.74 -0.97 14.97
N TRP A 7 -2.37 -0.68 13.86
CA TRP A 7 -3.35 -1.55 13.20
C TRP A 7 -2.73 -2.80 12.55
N PHE A 8 -1.39 -2.87 12.49
CA PHE A 8 -0.63 -3.88 11.77
C PHE A 8 0.03 -4.93 12.65
N ASP A 9 -0.08 -4.83 13.98
CA ASP A 9 0.56 -5.74 14.93
C ASP A 9 -0.07 -7.14 15.02
N GLN A 10 -1.17 -7.41 14.30
CA GLN A 10 -1.82 -8.73 14.28
C GLN A 10 -2.39 -9.05 12.89
N GLY A 11 -2.14 -10.27 12.41
CA GLY A 11 -2.74 -10.76 11.17
C GLY A 11 -1.84 -10.75 9.93
N GLY A 12 -0.52 -10.62 10.08
CA GLY A 12 0.45 -10.54 8.99
C GLY A 12 0.36 -11.68 7.97
N GLN A 13 0.05 -12.91 8.39
CA GLN A 13 -0.05 -14.06 7.51
C GLN A 13 -1.27 -14.01 6.58
N ALA A 14 -2.45 -13.62 7.08
CA ALA A 14 -3.65 -13.42 6.25
C ALA A 14 -3.48 -12.21 5.34
N TYR A 15 -2.85 -11.15 5.85
CA TYR A 15 -2.49 -9.96 5.08
C TYR A 15 -1.59 -10.30 3.88
N ALA A 16 -0.52 -11.06 4.10
CA ALA A 16 0.41 -11.47 3.05
C ALA A 16 -0.25 -12.34 1.97
N ARG A 17 -1.25 -13.17 2.35
CA ARG A 17 -1.91 -14.11 1.45
C ARG A 17 -2.90 -13.44 0.48
N PHE A 18 -3.63 -12.43 0.94
CA PHE A 18 -4.77 -11.86 0.21
C PHE A 18 -4.53 -10.45 -0.34
N ARG A 19 -3.44 -9.77 0.02
CA ARG A 19 -3.18 -8.43 -0.51
C ARG A 19 -2.70 -8.47 -1.95
N PRO A 20 -3.23 -7.58 -2.82
CA PRO A 20 -2.79 -7.48 -4.20
C PRO A 20 -1.32 -7.08 -4.26
N GLN A 21 -0.59 -7.68 -5.20
CA GLN A 21 0.80 -7.32 -5.46
C GLN A 21 0.87 -6.25 -6.54
N TYR A 22 1.86 -5.37 -6.42
CA TYR A 22 2.13 -4.38 -7.46
C TYR A 22 2.58 -5.06 -8.75
N PRO A 23 2.19 -4.55 -9.93
CA PRO A 23 2.69 -5.06 -11.21
C PRO A 23 4.20 -4.81 -11.30
N PRO A 24 4.96 -5.72 -11.94
CA PRO A 24 6.42 -5.57 -12.07
C PRO A 24 6.84 -4.27 -12.76
N GLU A 25 6.01 -3.76 -13.67
CA GLU A 25 6.21 -2.52 -14.41
C GLU A 25 6.31 -1.29 -13.49
N LEU A 26 5.77 -1.36 -12.27
CA LEU A 26 5.90 -0.28 -11.31
C LEU A 26 7.36 -0.10 -10.86
N ALA A 27 8.03 -1.18 -10.48
CA ALA A 27 9.43 -1.11 -10.05
C ALA A 27 10.35 -0.76 -11.22
N GLU A 28 10.05 -1.24 -12.43
CA GLU A 28 10.77 -0.88 -13.65
C GLU A 28 10.66 0.63 -13.95
N LEU A 29 9.44 1.18 -13.91
CA LEU A 29 9.21 2.62 -14.07
C LEU A 29 10.01 3.42 -13.05
N LEU A 30 9.92 3.08 -11.77
CA LEU A 30 10.61 3.80 -10.71
C LEU A 30 12.13 3.78 -10.87
N ALA A 31 12.69 2.64 -11.29
CA ALA A 31 14.11 2.54 -11.59
C ALA A 31 14.52 3.38 -12.81
N SER A 32 13.67 3.44 -13.84
CA SER A 32 13.97 4.18 -15.07
C SER A 32 14.02 5.70 -14.90
N ILE A 33 13.31 6.24 -13.89
CA ILE A 33 13.25 7.68 -13.61
C ILE A 33 14.20 8.14 -12.50
N ALA A 34 14.78 7.19 -11.74
CA ALA A 34 15.82 7.48 -10.75
C ALA A 34 17.12 7.94 -11.44
N PRO A 35 17.94 8.80 -10.79
CA PRO A 35 19.19 9.28 -11.37
C PRO A 35 20.23 8.17 -11.57
N ASP A 36 20.20 7.15 -10.73
CA ASP A 36 20.93 5.90 -10.85
C ASP A 36 20.21 4.78 -10.11
N THR A 37 20.78 3.58 -10.09
CA THR A 37 20.21 2.39 -9.44
C THR A 37 21.09 1.84 -8.31
N GLN A 38 21.76 2.72 -7.55
CA GLN A 38 22.64 2.31 -6.45
C GLN A 38 21.84 1.93 -5.21
N LEU A 39 20.98 2.84 -4.70
CA LEU A 39 20.20 2.60 -3.48
C LEU A 39 18.76 3.07 -3.65
N ALA A 40 17.81 2.14 -3.47
CA ALA A 40 16.42 2.46 -3.23
C ALA A 40 16.06 2.29 -1.74
N VAL A 41 15.20 3.16 -1.24
CA VAL A 41 14.65 3.11 0.13
C VAL A 41 13.14 2.99 0.05
N ASP A 42 12.58 1.92 0.64
CA ASP A 42 11.13 1.68 0.68
C ASP A 42 10.64 1.90 2.12
N VAL A 43 9.91 3.00 2.34
CA VAL A 43 9.51 3.48 3.68
C VAL A 43 8.08 3.07 3.98
N GLY A 44 7.86 2.43 5.14
CA GLY A 44 6.61 1.73 5.46
C GLY A 44 6.46 0.48 4.58
N CYS A 45 7.55 -0.28 4.46
CA CYS A 45 7.67 -1.38 3.50
C CYS A 45 6.80 -2.60 3.85
N GLY A 46 6.29 -2.67 5.08
CA GLY A 46 5.50 -3.80 5.56
C GLY A 46 6.29 -5.12 5.43
N ASN A 47 5.69 -6.11 4.77
CA ASN A 47 6.32 -7.39 4.48
C ASN A 47 7.23 -7.40 3.23
N GLY A 48 7.57 -6.23 2.68
CA GLY A 48 8.57 -6.08 1.63
C GLY A 48 8.10 -6.34 0.19
N GLN A 49 6.81 -6.19 -0.12
CA GLN A 49 6.30 -6.46 -1.47
C GLN A 49 6.98 -5.60 -2.54
N LEU A 50 6.98 -4.27 -2.38
CA LEU A 50 7.63 -3.37 -3.33
C LEU A 50 9.15 -3.44 -3.19
N THR A 51 9.67 -3.53 -1.96
CA THR A 51 11.09 -3.70 -1.67
C THR A 51 11.70 -4.83 -2.50
N GLY A 52 11.05 -6.01 -2.50
CA GLY A 52 11.51 -7.18 -3.26
C GLY A 52 11.44 -7.02 -4.78
N GLN A 53 10.53 -6.18 -5.28
CA GLN A 53 10.49 -5.86 -6.71
C GLN A 53 11.58 -4.87 -7.09
N LEU A 54 11.84 -3.84 -6.26
CA LEU A 54 12.93 -2.88 -6.47
C LEU A 54 14.30 -3.55 -6.46
N ALA A 55 14.47 -4.60 -5.67
CA ALA A 55 15.72 -5.37 -5.60
C ALA A 55 16.15 -6.00 -6.93
N LYS A 56 15.26 -6.11 -7.91
CA LYS A 56 15.59 -6.58 -9.27
C LYS A 56 16.31 -5.52 -10.11
N TYR A 57 16.19 -4.25 -9.73
CA TYR A 57 16.68 -3.13 -10.52
C TYR A 57 17.77 -2.33 -9.81
N PHE A 58 17.80 -2.35 -8.47
CA PHE A 58 18.76 -1.60 -7.67
C PHE A 58 19.87 -2.49 -7.12
N SER A 59 21.08 -1.95 -7.04
CA SER A 59 22.23 -2.64 -6.45
C SER A 59 22.02 -2.94 -4.97
N SER A 60 21.33 -2.05 -4.25
CA SER A 60 20.93 -2.20 -2.85
C SER A 60 19.55 -1.63 -2.62
N VAL A 61 18.76 -2.28 -1.77
CA VAL A 61 17.46 -1.77 -1.32
C VAL A 61 17.37 -1.84 0.19
N THR A 62 16.91 -0.76 0.82
CA THR A 62 16.60 -0.73 2.25
C THR A 62 15.10 -0.60 2.45
N GLY A 63 14.48 -1.59 3.08
CA GLY A 63 13.09 -1.52 3.54
C GLY A 63 13.03 -1.04 4.98
N LEU A 64 12.23 -0.02 5.26
CA LEU A 64 12.01 0.54 6.59
C LEU A 64 10.56 0.34 7.00
N ASP A 65 10.31 -0.20 8.19
CA ASP A 65 8.97 -0.29 8.77
C ASP A 65 9.07 -0.19 10.31
N PRO A 66 8.17 0.54 11.00
CA PRO A 66 8.17 0.59 12.45
C PRO A 66 7.65 -0.69 13.11
N SER A 67 6.99 -1.58 12.37
CA SER A 67 6.46 -2.85 12.87
C SER A 67 7.48 -3.98 12.68
N ALA A 68 8.12 -4.40 13.77
CA ALA A 68 8.99 -5.57 13.76
C ALA A 68 8.24 -6.85 13.33
N ASP A 69 6.95 -6.96 13.64
CA ASP A 69 6.11 -8.09 13.20
C ASP A 69 6.02 -8.17 11.67
N GLN A 70 5.76 -7.05 11.00
CA GLN A 70 5.73 -7.01 9.54
C GLN A 70 7.07 -7.47 8.93
N LEU A 71 8.18 -7.02 9.50
CA LEU A 71 9.52 -7.37 9.02
C LEU A 71 9.85 -8.86 9.17
N THR A 72 9.23 -9.58 10.13
CA THR A 72 9.42 -11.04 10.25
C THR A 72 8.85 -11.83 9.08
N HIS A 73 7.95 -11.23 8.31
CA HIS A 73 7.29 -11.85 7.15
C HIS A 73 7.93 -11.48 5.81
N THR A 74 9.07 -10.79 5.83
CA THR A 74 9.80 -10.42 4.63
C THR A 74 10.55 -11.62 4.03
N ALA A 75 10.66 -11.63 2.70
CA ALA A 75 11.48 -12.63 2.02
C ALA A 75 12.94 -12.15 1.95
N PRO A 76 13.93 -12.94 2.39
CA PRO A 76 15.34 -12.55 2.31
C PRO A 76 15.81 -12.49 0.85
N GLN A 77 16.54 -11.42 0.50
CA GLN A 77 17.22 -11.25 -0.78
C GLN A 77 18.62 -10.70 -0.53
N ALA A 78 19.59 -11.09 -1.36
CA ALA A 78 21.01 -10.79 -1.11
C ALA A 78 21.36 -9.29 -1.08
N ASN A 79 20.60 -8.46 -1.81
CA ASN A 79 20.79 -7.02 -1.90
C ASN A 79 19.72 -6.21 -1.14
N VAL A 80 18.97 -6.85 -0.24
CA VAL A 80 17.94 -6.19 0.57
C VAL A 80 18.29 -6.21 2.04
N THR A 81 18.16 -5.05 2.68
CA THR A 81 18.28 -4.90 4.14
C THR A 81 16.96 -4.37 4.69
N TYR A 82 16.44 -5.00 5.74
CA TYR A 82 15.25 -4.53 6.45
C TYR A 82 15.65 -3.96 7.81
N LEU A 83 15.12 -2.76 8.14
CA LEU A 83 15.41 -2.06 9.38
C LEU A 83 14.11 -1.63 10.05
N CYS A 84 14.01 -1.86 11.36
CA CYS A 84 12.88 -1.36 12.15
C CYS A 84 13.11 0.11 12.48
N ALA A 85 12.43 0.99 11.74
CA ALA A 85 12.57 2.45 11.86
C ALA A 85 11.31 3.17 11.40
N SER A 86 11.08 4.39 11.93
CA SER A 86 10.01 5.26 11.48
C SER A 86 10.39 6.02 10.21
N ALA A 87 9.38 6.54 9.51
CA ALA A 87 9.56 7.38 8.33
C ALA A 87 10.25 8.72 8.65
N GLU A 88 10.08 9.19 9.88
CA GLU A 88 10.57 10.47 10.37
C GLU A 88 12.00 10.41 10.95
N GLY A 89 12.63 9.22 10.91
CA GLY A 89 14.00 9.02 11.43
C GLY A 89 14.67 7.85 10.74
N MET A 90 15.08 8.03 9.48
CA MET A 90 15.69 6.99 8.68
C MET A 90 17.15 6.76 9.07
N PRO A 91 17.56 5.56 9.51
CA PRO A 91 18.96 5.28 9.90
C PRO A 91 19.85 5.07 8.68
N LEU A 92 19.90 6.07 7.80
CA LEU A 92 20.64 6.07 6.54
C LEU A 92 21.56 7.27 6.46
N PRO A 93 22.69 7.16 5.73
CA PRO A 93 23.57 8.29 5.47
C PRO A 93 22.89 9.41 4.68
N ASP A 94 23.34 10.63 4.86
CA ASP A 94 22.93 11.76 4.04
C ASP A 94 23.31 11.53 2.58
N CYS A 95 22.54 12.07 1.64
CA CYS A 95 22.81 12.06 0.20
C CYS A 95 23.16 10.68 -0.36
N SER A 96 22.47 9.63 0.08
CA SER A 96 22.77 8.23 -0.30
C SER A 96 21.73 7.56 -1.20
N ALA A 97 20.46 7.98 -1.12
CA ALA A 97 19.36 7.32 -1.81
C ALA A 97 19.08 7.93 -3.19
N SER A 98 18.99 7.11 -4.23
CA SER A 98 18.59 7.49 -5.59
C SER A 98 17.08 7.51 -5.74
N LEU A 99 16.38 6.64 -4.97
CA LEU A 99 14.93 6.52 -4.96
C LEU A 99 14.44 6.35 -3.52
N VAL A 100 13.39 7.10 -3.15
CA VAL A 100 12.63 6.86 -1.93
C VAL A 100 11.18 6.55 -2.32
N THR A 101 10.65 5.45 -1.83
CA THR A 101 9.25 5.05 -2.05
C THR A 101 8.48 4.97 -0.74
N ALA A 102 7.18 5.25 -0.78
CA ALA A 102 6.24 4.94 0.28
C ALA A 102 4.96 4.38 -0.35
N ALA A 103 4.77 3.06 -0.25
CA ALA A 103 3.67 2.36 -0.89
C ALA A 103 2.61 1.96 0.14
N GLN A 104 1.39 2.49 0.03
CA GLN A 104 0.28 2.33 0.99
C GLN A 104 0.65 2.72 2.44
N ALA A 105 1.57 3.68 2.61
CA ALA A 105 2.10 4.05 3.91
C ALA A 105 2.02 5.56 4.23
N ALA A 106 2.17 6.43 3.24
CA ALA A 106 2.33 7.87 3.44
C ALA A 106 1.19 8.56 4.21
N HIS A 107 0.00 8.00 4.22
CA HIS A 107 -1.14 8.52 4.99
C HIS A 107 -1.03 8.31 6.51
N TRP A 108 0.00 7.60 6.97
CA TRP A 108 0.31 7.39 8.39
C TRP A 108 1.44 8.29 8.91
N PHE A 109 2.18 8.98 7.99
CA PHE A 109 3.38 9.70 8.32
C PHE A 109 3.10 11.12 8.83
N ASP A 110 3.99 11.64 9.66
CA ASP A 110 4.18 13.08 9.82
C ASP A 110 4.90 13.59 8.57
N LEU A 111 4.13 14.04 7.57
CA LEU A 111 4.66 14.40 6.27
C LEU A 111 5.75 15.48 6.31
N PRO A 112 5.65 16.57 7.11
CA PRO A 112 6.74 17.54 7.25
C PRO A 112 8.05 16.92 7.71
N ALA A 113 8.01 16.07 8.74
CA ALA A 113 9.19 15.39 9.27
C ALA A 113 9.71 14.33 8.29
N PHE A 114 8.83 13.56 7.66
CA PHE A 114 9.18 12.60 6.61
C PHE A 114 9.86 13.28 5.42
N TYR A 115 9.34 14.41 4.93
CA TYR A 115 9.96 15.14 3.82
C TYR A 115 11.31 15.77 4.19
N ALA A 116 11.51 16.14 5.44
CA ALA A 116 12.82 16.55 5.91
C ALA A 116 13.85 15.42 5.84
N GLU A 117 13.46 14.21 6.28
CA GLU A 117 14.31 13.03 6.18
C GLU A 117 14.53 12.60 4.72
N VAL A 118 13.51 12.67 3.86
CA VAL A 118 13.67 12.42 2.42
C VAL A 118 14.73 13.35 1.83
N ARG A 119 14.68 14.66 2.12
CA ARG A 119 15.69 15.62 1.63
C ARG A 119 17.08 15.35 2.18
N ARG A 120 17.19 14.83 3.41
CA ARG A 120 18.47 14.49 4.02
C ARG A 120 19.12 13.28 3.35
N VAL A 121 18.35 12.20 3.16
CA VAL A 121 18.89 10.93 2.62
C VAL A 121 19.02 10.94 1.10
N ALA A 122 18.25 11.76 0.40
CA ALA A 122 18.22 11.83 -1.06
C ALA A 122 19.54 12.38 -1.62
N MET A 123 20.09 11.70 -2.61
CA MET A 123 21.17 12.27 -3.43
C MET A 123 20.61 13.35 -4.39
N PRO A 124 21.46 14.20 -5.01
CA PRO A 124 20.99 15.17 -5.98
C PRO A 124 20.16 14.54 -7.11
N ASN A 125 18.99 15.11 -7.38
CA ASN A 125 18.02 14.61 -8.38
C ASN A 125 17.39 13.24 -8.04
N ALA A 126 17.47 12.78 -6.82
CA ALA A 126 16.74 11.59 -6.37
C ALA A 126 15.24 11.73 -6.61
N VAL A 127 14.55 10.63 -6.64
CA VAL A 127 13.09 10.57 -6.85
C VAL A 127 12.40 10.16 -5.56
N LEU A 128 11.33 10.88 -5.20
CA LEU A 128 10.35 10.45 -4.21
C LEU A 128 9.10 9.97 -4.93
N ALA A 129 8.59 8.79 -4.56
CA ALA A 129 7.32 8.25 -5.04
C ALA A 129 6.40 7.85 -3.89
N LEU A 130 5.28 8.58 -3.71
CA LEU A 130 4.18 8.17 -2.84
C LEU A 130 3.18 7.40 -3.68
N ILE A 131 2.91 6.16 -3.30
CA ILE A 131 2.12 5.21 -4.08
C ILE A 131 0.94 4.73 -3.24
N SER A 132 -0.25 4.75 -3.82
CA SER A 132 -1.42 4.09 -3.26
C SER A 132 -2.18 3.34 -4.34
N TYR A 133 -2.95 2.35 -3.97
CA TYR A 133 -3.99 1.84 -4.86
C TYR A 133 -5.35 2.21 -4.27
N GLY A 134 -6.22 2.68 -5.16
CA GLY A 134 -7.53 3.21 -4.80
C GLY A 134 -8.56 2.13 -4.49
N VAL A 135 -9.83 2.54 -4.51
CA VAL A 135 -10.97 1.62 -4.37
C VAL A 135 -10.96 0.66 -5.55
N LEU A 136 -11.14 -0.62 -5.26
CA LEU A 136 -11.19 -1.65 -6.31
C LEU A 136 -12.41 -1.45 -7.23
N GLN A 137 -12.29 -1.98 -8.42
CA GLN A 137 -13.32 -2.01 -9.45
C GLN A 137 -13.64 -3.47 -9.78
N LEU A 138 -14.91 -3.78 -9.84
CA LEU A 138 -15.46 -5.07 -10.22
C LEU A 138 -16.14 -4.98 -11.59
N ASP A 139 -16.60 -6.11 -12.11
CA ASP A 139 -17.52 -6.08 -13.25
C ASP A 139 -18.86 -5.43 -12.87
N ALA A 140 -19.61 -4.95 -13.86
CA ALA A 140 -20.80 -4.14 -13.66
C ALA A 140 -21.91 -4.84 -12.83
N GLU A 141 -21.95 -6.17 -12.82
CA GLU A 141 -22.93 -6.92 -12.05
C GLU A 141 -22.70 -6.86 -10.55
N LEU A 142 -21.42 -6.84 -10.15
CA LEU A 142 -21.00 -6.86 -8.75
C LEU A 142 -20.73 -5.45 -8.20
N ASP A 143 -20.38 -4.50 -9.07
CA ASP A 143 -19.85 -3.21 -8.66
C ASP A 143 -20.87 -2.40 -7.84
N ALA A 144 -22.14 -2.36 -8.25
CA ALA A 144 -23.16 -1.59 -7.53
C ALA A 144 -23.32 -2.07 -6.08
N ARG A 145 -23.32 -3.40 -5.84
CA ARG A 145 -23.41 -3.96 -4.48
C ARG A 145 -22.14 -3.69 -3.68
N PHE A 146 -20.98 -3.77 -4.35
CA PHE A 146 -19.69 -3.45 -3.73
C PHE A 146 -19.61 -1.98 -3.33
N GLN A 147 -20.00 -1.04 -4.19
CA GLN A 147 -19.99 0.40 -3.88
C GLN A 147 -20.89 0.74 -2.69
N GLN A 148 -22.09 0.14 -2.62
CA GLN A 148 -22.98 0.30 -1.46
C GLN A 148 -22.30 -0.19 -0.18
N PHE A 149 -21.67 -1.37 -0.19
CA PHE A 149 -20.93 -1.91 0.95
C PHE A 149 -19.79 -0.98 1.35
N TYR A 150 -18.94 -0.57 0.38
CA TYR A 150 -17.73 0.20 0.63
C TYR A 150 -18.04 1.57 1.24
N TRP A 151 -18.97 2.31 0.64
CA TRP A 151 -19.22 3.69 1.04
C TRP A 151 -20.22 3.83 2.17
N GLN A 152 -21.25 2.99 2.22
CA GLN A 152 -22.37 3.17 3.13
C GLN A 152 -22.34 2.22 4.32
N GLU A 153 -22.03 0.95 4.12
CA GLU A 153 -22.14 -0.05 5.18
C GLU A 153 -20.87 -0.14 6.02
N ILE A 154 -19.69 -0.28 5.36
CA ILE A 154 -18.40 -0.36 6.05
C ILE A 154 -17.71 1.01 6.15
N GLY A 155 -18.13 1.99 5.34
CA GLY A 155 -17.57 3.34 5.27
C GLY A 155 -17.38 4.03 6.61
N PRO A 156 -18.36 4.00 7.53
CA PRO A 156 -18.24 4.60 8.87
C PRO A 156 -17.12 4.04 9.75
N TYR A 157 -16.59 2.86 9.40
CA TYR A 157 -15.56 2.17 10.17
C TYR A 157 -14.15 2.34 9.60
N TRP A 158 -13.98 3.08 8.49
CA TRP A 158 -12.66 3.42 8.00
C TRP A 158 -11.96 4.42 8.92
N PRO A 159 -10.65 4.27 9.18
CA PRO A 159 -9.84 5.32 9.78
C PRO A 159 -9.92 6.62 8.96
N ALA A 160 -9.80 7.78 9.62
CA ALA A 160 -9.90 9.08 8.94
C ALA A 160 -8.85 9.24 7.81
N GLU A 161 -7.68 8.67 8.02
CA GLU A 161 -6.54 8.66 7.08
C GLU A 161 -6.86 7.95 5.77
N ARG A 162 -7.84 7.02 5.78
CA ARG A 162 -8.29 6.32 4.57
C ARG A 162 -8.76 7.27 3.47
N ARG A 163 -9.29 8.44 3.82
CA ARG A 163 -9.72 9.47 2.86
C ARG A 163 -8.58 9.92 1.94
N LEU A 164 -7.35 9.94 2.45
CA LEU A 164 -6.16 10.27 1.66
C LEU A 164 -5.89 9.22 0.58
N VAL A 165 -6.06 7.94 0.92
CA VAL A 165 -5.92 6.82 -0.03
C VAL A 165 -7.05 6.85 -1.06
N ASP A 166 -8.29 7.06 -0.63
CA ASP A 166 -9.46 7.10 -1.52
C ASP A 166 -9.40 8.27 -2.51
N SER A 167 -8.78 9.40 -2.12
CA SER A 167 -8.49 10.53 -3.01
C SER A 167 -7.25 10.34 -3.88
N GLY A 168 -6.57 9.19 -3.80
CA GLY A 168 -5.33 8.93 -4.53
C GLY A 168 -4.18 9.86 -4.12
N TYR A 169 -4.15 10.28 -2.84
CA TYR A 169 -3.20 11.26 -2.31
C TYR A 169 -3.29 12.66 -2.97
N ALA A 170 -4.39 12.96 -3.68
CA ALA A 170 -4.55 14.24 -4.38
C ALA A 170 -4.47 15.46 -3.43
N THR A 171 -4.88 15.29 -2.18
CA THR A 171 -4.92 16.34 -1.16
C THR A 171 -3.69 16.39 -0.26
N LEU A 172 -2.73 15.47 -0.42
CA LEU A 172 -1.46 15.54 0.30
C LEU A 172 -0.64 16.72 -0.22
N ASP A 173 -0.04 17.48 0.69
CA ASP A 173 1.04 18.39 0.32
C ASP A 173 2.20 17.59 -0.26
N PHE A 174 2.76 18.06 -1.39
CA PHE A 174 3.84 17.37 -2.07
C PHE A 174 4.82 18.40 -2.63
N PRO A 175 5.75 18.90 -1.80
CA PRO A 175 6.60 20.02 -2.12
C PRO A 175 7.85 19.62 -2.94
N PHE A 176 7.64 18.83 -3.98
CA PHE A 176 8.69 18.35 -4.89
C PHE A 176 8.28 18.61 -6.33
N GLU A 177 9.28 18.81 -7.21
CA GLU A 177 9.01 19.01 -8.64
C GLU A 177 8.35 17.76 -9.25
N PRO A 178 7.11 17.86 -9.76
CA PRO A 178 6.36 16.67 -10.16
C PRO A 178 6.93 16.03 -11.41
N ILE A 179 6.96 14.69 -11.41
CA ILE A 179 7.26 13.85 -12.56
C ILE A 179 5.98 13.19 -13.03
N ALA A 180 5.66 13.33 -14.32
CA ALA A 180 4.50 12.67 -14.91
C ALA A 180 4.65 11.14 -14.85
N SER A 181 3.60 10.45 -14.44
CA SER A 181 3.58 8.99 -14.32
C SER A 181 2.42 8.44 -15.16
N PRO A 182 2.62 7.30 -15.85
CA PRO A 182 1.54 6.66 -16.58
C PRO A 182 0.46 6.11 -15.65
N ALA A 183 -0.77 6.00 -16.14
CA ALA A 183 -1.82 5.29 -15.43
C ALA A 183 -1.48 3.80 -15.34
N MET A 184 -1.56 3.23 -14.16
CA MET A 184 -1.28 1.82 -13.89
C MET A 184 -2.41 1.19 -13.08
N LEU A 185 -2.58 -0.11 -13.25
CA LEU A 185 -3.59 -0.89 -12.54
C LEU A 185 -2.96 -2.15 -11.97
N ILE A 186 -3.36 -2.53 -10.78
CA ILE A 186 -3.24 -3.91 -10.33
C ILE A 186 -4.44 -4.67 -10.91
N ARG A 187 -4.22 -5.85 -11.47
CA ARG A 187 -5.29 -6.72 -11.98
C ARG A 187 -5.09 -8.12 -11.46
N LEU A 188 -6.15 -8.68 -10.91
CA LEU A 188 -6.17 -10.04 -10.39
C LEU A 188 -7.50 -10.70 -10.77
N ASP A 189 -7.43 -11.98 -11.05
CA ASP A 189 -8.62 -12.81 -11.21
C ASP A 189 -8.79 -13.65 -9.95
N TRP A 190 -9.86 -13.40 -9.21
CA TRP A 190 -10.14 -14.08 -7.95
C TRP A 190 -11.48 -14.83 -8.00
N ASN A 191 -11.54 -15.93 -7.27
CA ASN A 191 -12.81 -16.57 -6.92
C ASN A 191 -13.44 -15.85 -5.71
N LEU A 192 -14.67 -16.20 -5.38
CA LEU A 192 -15.43 -15.55 -4.30
C LEU A 192 -14.70 -15.62 -2.95
N ASN A 193 -14.09 -16.76 -2.63
CA ASN A 193 -13.42 -16.97 -1.35
C ASN A 193 -12.14 -16.12 -1.25
N GLU A 194 -11.37 -15.99 -2.33
CA GLU A 194 -10.18 -15.11 -2.39
C GLU A 194 -10.59 -13.65 -2.22
N PHE A 195 -11.66 -13.22 -2.90
CA PHE A 195 -12.17 -11.86 -2.79
C PHE A 195 -12.65 -11.53 -1.35
N LEU A 196 -13.49 -12.38 -0.77
CA LEU A 196 -13.96 -12.19 0.60
C LEU A 196 -12.84 -12.28 1.62
N GLY A 197 -11.84 -13.14 1.38
CA GLY A 197 -10.63 -13.21 2.19
C GLY A 197 -9.86 -11.88 2.20
N TYR A 198 -9.73 -11.22 1.03
CA TYR A 198 -9.15 -9.88 0.94
C TYR A 198 -9.97 -8.84 1.73
N ILE A 199 -11.29 -8.79 1.54
CA ILE A 199 -12.18 -7.86 2.26
C ILE A 199 -12.04 -8.04 3.78
N ALA A 200 -11.97 -9.29 4.26
CA ALA A 200 -11.81 -9.59 5.68
C ALA A 200 -10.51 -9.05 6.30
N THR A 201 -9.48 -8.74 5.49
CA THR A 201 -8.23 -8.12 5.97
C THR A 201 -8.34 -6.62 6.24
N TRP A 202 -9.44 -5.98 5.88
CA TRP A 202 -9.57 -4.53 6.01
C TRP A 202 -9.70 -4.08 7.46
N SER A 203 -9.04 -2.97 7.81
CA SER A 203 -9.14 -2.35 9.13
C SER A 203 -10.58 -1.96 9.47
N ALA A 204 -11.35 -1.47 8.49
CA ALA A 204 -12.76 -1.14 8.69
C ALA A 204 -13.61 -2.36 9.06
N VAL A 205 -13.36 -3.53 8.46
CA VAL A 205 -14.05 -4.78 8.82
C VAL A 205 -13.73 -5.16 10.25
N ARG A 206 -12.47 -5.07 10.67
CA ARG A 206 -12.07 -5.34 12.05
C ARG A 206 -12.74 -4.36 13.03
N GLN A 207 -12.75 -3.07 12.72
CA GLN A 207 -13.44 -2.06 13.55
C GLN A 207 -14.95 -2.32 13.65
N ALA A 208 -15.61 -2.70 12.55
CA ALA A 208 -17.02 -3.07 12.57
C ALA A 208 -17.26 -4.29 13.47
N GLN A 209 -16.41 -5.32 13.41
CA GLN A 209 -16.50 -6.50 14.27
C GLN A 209 -16.29 -6.16 15.75
N GLU A 210 -15.30 -5.33 16.09
CA GLU A 210 -15.05 -4.81 17.43
C GLU A 210 -16.24 -4.00 17.98
N ALA A 211 -16.99 -3.33 17.08
CA ALA A 211 -18.23 -2.62 17.40
C ALA A 211 -19.48 -3.53 17.45
N GLY A 212 -19.32 -4.85 17.37
CA GLY A 212 -20.43 -5.82 17.39
C GLY A 212 -21.22 -5.88 16.09
N ARG A 213 -20.68 -5.39 14.96
CA ARG A 213 -21.32 -5.32 13.66
C ARG A 213 -20.73 -6.29 12.63
N ALA A 214 -20.40 -7.50 13.07
CA ALA A 214 -19.98 -8.58 12.16
C ALA A 214 -21.02 -8.93 11.09
N ASP A 215 -22.30 -8.62 11.37
CA ASP A 215 -23.42 -8.79 10.45
C ASP A 215 -23.23 -8.08 9.11
N ILE A 216 -22.50 -6.96 9.07
CA ILE A 216 -22.24 -6.17 7.85
C ILE A 216 -21.50 -7.02 6.81
N LEU A 217 -20.40 -7.65 7.21
CA LEU A 217 -19.62 -8.50 6.30
C LEU A 217 -20.39 -9.74 5.89
N HIS A 218 -21.13 -10.36 6.81
CA HIS A 218 -21.93 -11.56 6.52
C HIS A 218 -23.03 -11.27 5.50
N ARG A 219 -23.77 -10.15 5.65
CA ARG A 219 -24.78 -9.75 4.65
C ARG A 219 -24.14 -9.49 3.29
N PHE A 220 -23.07 -8.69 3.26
CA PHE A 220 -22.35 -8.41 2.02
C PHE A 220 -21.91 -9.71 1.33
N ALA A 221 -21.32 -10.65 2.06
CA ALA A 221 -20.87 -11.92 1.52
C ALA A 221 -22.04 -12.76 0.96
N SER A 222 -23.18 -12.79 1.67
CA SER A 222 -24.37 -13.50 1.21
C SER A 222 -24.95 -12.92 -0.07
N ASP A 223 -25.07 -11.59 -0.13
CA ASP A 223 -25.61 -10.88 -1.31
C ASP A 223 -24.68 -11.06 -2.51
N LEU A 224 -23.36 -10.92 -2.27
CA LEU A 224 -22.37 -11.05 -3.31
C LEU A 224 -22.33 -12.46 -3.89
N ALA A 225 -22.48 -13.52 -3.05
CA ALA A 225 -22.51 -14.90 -3.48
C ALA A 225 -23.68 -15.20 -4.43
N GLN A 226 -24.83 -14.57 -4.22
CA GLN A 226 -25.99 -14.73 -5.12
C GLN A 226 -25.71 -14.20 -6.53
N THR A 227 -25.02 -13.05 -6.62
CA THR A 227 -24.68 -12.43 -7.91
C THR A 227 -23.43 -13.06 -8.54
N TRP A 228 -22.49 -13.53 -7.70
CA TRP A 228 -21.27 -14.20 -8.17
C TRP A 228 -21.56 -15.48 -8.93
N GLY A 229 -22.59 -16.22 -8.48
CA GLY A 229 -22.97 -17.52 -9.04
C GLY A 229 -22.09 -18.65 -8.50
N ASP A 230 -21.37 -19.35 -9.37
CA ASP A 230 -20.43 -20.38 -8.94
C ASP A 230 -19.25 -19.73 -8.20
N ALA A 231 -19.08 -20.08 -6.92
CA ALA A 231 -18.05 -19.52 -6.05
C ALA A 231 -16.60 -19.77 -6.54
N GLU A 232 -16.38 -20.80 -7.34
CA GLU A 232 -15.08 -21.11 -7.93
C GLU A 232 -14.81 -20.34 -9.24
N SER A 233 -15.84 -19.73 -9.84
CA SER A 233 -15.66 -18.87 -11.01
C SER A 233 -14.78 -17.68 -10.68
N ARG A 234 -13.77 -17.42 -11.52
CA ARG A 234 -12.87 -16.29 -11.33
C ARG A 234 -13.43 -15.03 -12.00
N ARG A 235 -13.42 -13.93 -11.26
CA ARG A 235 -13.85 -12.59 -11.72
C ARG A 235 -12.66 -11.66 -11.73
N SER A 236 -12.61 -10.80 -12.72
CA SER A 236 -11.51 -9.81 -12.82
C SER A 236 -11.76 -8.64 -11.88
N ILE A 237 -10.75 -8.34 -11.08
CA ILE A 237 -10.75 -7.27 -10.09
C ILE A 237 -9.56 -6.37 -10.38
N SER A 238 -9.78 -5.07 -10.36
CA SER A 238 -8.70 -4.13 -10.60
C SER A 238 -8.65 -3.02 -9.54
N TRP A 239 -7.43 -2.51 -9.32
CA TRP A 239 -7.18 -1.36 -8.45
C TRP A 239 -6.39 -0.32 -9.24
N PRO A 240 -6.89 0.93 -9.35
CA PRO A 240 -6.07 2.01 -9.89
C PRO A 240 -4.89 2.28 -8.96
N ILE A 241 -3.69 2.35 -9.54
CA ILE A 241 -2.49 2.79 -8.82
C ILE A 241 -2.41 4.31 -8.97
N ASN A 242 -2.43 5.00 -7.84
CA ASN A 242 -2.25 6.44 -7.77
C ASN A 242 -0.80 6.73 -7.33
N MET A 243 -0.15 7.65 -8.00
CA MET A 243 1.25 8.01 -7.72
C MET A 243 1.42 9.52 -7.63
N ARG A 244 2.14 9.98 -6.60
CA ARG A 244 2.73 11.31 -6.51
C ARG A 244 4.23 11.12 -6.62
N VAL A 245 4.79 11.46 -7.75
CA VAL A 245 6.22 11.27 -8.05
C VAL A 245 6.86 12.62 -8.28
N GLY A 246 8.04 12.86 -7.70
CA GLY A 246 8.73 14.13 -7.84
C GLY A 246 10.23 14.02 -7.61
N ARG A 247 10.96 15.06 -8.07
CA ARG A 247 12.37 15.23 -7.81
C ARG A 247 12.60 15.89 -6.46
N VAL A 248 13.61 15.36 -5.75
CA VAL A 248 14.06 15.87 -4.45
C VAL A 248 15.21 16.85 -4.64
#